data_3539644b6508cd3acaebc925bcf10340
#
_entry.id   3539644b6508cd3acaebc925bcf10340
#
_cell.length_a   1.000
_cell.length_b   1.000
_cell.length_c   1.000
_cell.angle_alpha   90.00
_cell.angle_beta   90.00
_cell.angle_gamma   90.00
#
_symmetry.space_group_name_H-M   'P 1'
#
loop_
_entity.id
_entity.type
_entity.pdbx_description
1 polymer ?
#
loop_
_entity_poly.entity_id
_entity_poly.type
_entity_poly.pdbx_seq_one_letter_code
_entity_poly.pdbx_strand_id
1 'polypeptide(L)'
;PNIAGAPHKLPAIDVKLNSNWQKYIIPIPDPSLLTSLEGMFSYAAGALADGSGYTIWIDEVKFEKLGTLAHQKLTISNIASWPAGTGFIGQSFKCEVVETVNLPNGINTTLAVPSAYLTYTSSDNNVATVNSAGVVTLIGKGSATITAKLGELSVSGMVTLTNAVPMAPTPVVPAENVISLYSDAYLSIPIDNPKWDYVTNTLKIITINGNNIMRFSTFS
;
A
#
# COMPACT_ATOMS: atom_id res chain seq x y z
N PRO A 1 8.31 -5.45 14.53
CA PRO A 1 7.44 -6.18 15.42
C PRO A 1 6.06 -6.32 14.81
N ASN A 2 5.55 -7.53 14.90
CA ASN A 2 4.27 -7.88 14.35
C ASN A 2 3.34 -8.27 15.51
N ILE A 3 2.43 -7.37 15.88
CA ILE A 3 1.42 -7.67 16.90
C ILE A 3 0.22 -8.22 16.15
N ALA A 4 0.02 -9.54 16.16
CA ALA A 4 -1.07 -10.19 15.46
C ALA A 4 -2.41 -9.69 16.01
N GLY A 5 -3.36 -9.39 15.12
CA GLY A 5 -4.73 -8.96 15.46
C GLY A 5 -4.91 -7.47 15.77
N ALA A 6 -3.88 -6.71 16.04
CA ALA A 6 -4.01 -5.28 16.33
C ALA A 6 -4.04 -4.44 15.05
N PRO A 7 -4.95 -3.44 14.92
CA PRO A 7 -5.00 -2.57 13.74
C PRO A 7 -3.73 -1.72 13.56
N HIS A 8 -2.99 -1.47 14.63
CA HIS A 8 -1.77 -0.65 14.69
C HIS A 8 -0.46 -1.45 14.54
N LYS A 9 -0.53 -2.58 13.86
CA LYS A 9 0.61 -3.44 13.62
C LYS A 9 1.66 -2.77 12.74
N LEU A 10 2.89 -2.64 13.24
CA LEU A 10 4.01 -2.15 12.45
C LEU A 10 4.44 -3.19 11.40
N PRO A 11 4.88 -2.75 10.20
CA PRO A 11 5.45 -3.65 9.22
C PRO A 11 6.76 -4.28 9.74
N ALA A 12 7.17 -5.36 9.12
CA ALA A 12 8.47 -5.96 9.41
C ALA A 12 9.59 -4.96 9.09
N ILE A 13 10.57 -4.89 9.98
CA ILE A 13 11.80 -4.13 9.78
C ILE A 13 12.92 -5.14 9.62
N ASP A 14 13.65 -5.03 8.52
CA ASP A 14 14.80 -5.87 8.28
C ASP A 14 15.92 -5.52 9.25
N VAL A 15 16.35 -6.51 10.01
CA VAL A 15 17.39 -6.38 11.02
C VAL A 15 18.56 -7.27 10.62
N LYS A 16 19.73 -6.68 10.43
CA LYS A 16 20.96 -7.43 10.17
C LYS A 16 21.54 -7.92 11.51
N LEU A 17 21.52 -9.22 11.69
CA LEU A 17 22.14 -9.88 12.86
C LEU A 17 23.63 -10.04 12.64
N ASN A 18 24.39 -10.01 13.74
CA ASN A 18 25.80 -10.33 13.80
C ASN A 18 26.14 -11.03 15.12
N SER A 19 27.41 -11.35 15.35
CA SER A 19 27.89 -12.07 16.55
C SER A 19 27.97 -11.20 17.83
N ASN A 20 27.67 -9.89 17.73
CA ASN A 20 27.74 -8.98 18.86
C ASN A 20 26.34 -8.59 19.32
N TRP A 21 26.19 -8.32 20.62
CA TRP A 21 24.97 -7.72 21.15
C TRP A 21 24.75 -6.35 20.52
N GLN A 22 23.55 -6.14 19.97
CA GLN A 22 23.14 -4.87 19.38
C GLN A 22 21.75 -4.47 19.89
N LYS A 23 21.61 -3.19 20.24
CA LYS A 23 20.32 -2.62 20.56
C LYS A 23 19.61 -2.15 19.29
N TYR A 24 18.40 -2.67 19.06
CA TYR A 24 17.51 -2.20 18.01
C TYR A 24 16.36 -1.42 18.64
N ILE A 25 16.07 -0.26 18.05
CA ILE A 25 14.98 0.59 18.47
C ILE A 25 13.98 0.64 17.33
N ILE A 26 12.75 0.25 17.61
CA ILE A 26 11.65 0.27 16.65
C ILE A 26 10.68 1.35 17.10
N PRO A 27 10.63 2.51 16.40
CA PRO A 27 9.74 3.60 16.78
C PRO A 27 8.27 3.17 16.63
N ILE A 28 7.43 3.63 17.55
CA ILE A 28 5.99 3.50 17.47
C ILE A 28 5.45 4.88 17.07
N PRO A 29 4.76 5.00 15.90
CA PRO A 29 4.34 6.28 15.35
C PRO A 29 3.49 7.10 16.31
N ASP A 30 2.51 6.47 16.95
CA ASP A 30 1.69 7.08 17.98
C ASP A 30 1.37 6.06 19.08
N PRO A 31 2.08 6.09 20.21
CA PRO A 31 1.85 5.15 21.30
C PRO A 31 0.50 5.32 22.00
N SER A 32 -0.19 6.46 21.86
CA SER A 32 -1.50 6.70 22.47
C SER A 32 -2.59 5.81 21.87
N LEU A 33 -2.39 5.32 20.65
CA LEU A 33 -3.32 4.41 19.96
C LEU A 33 -3.13 2.95 20.34
N LEU A 34 -2.09 2.62 21.12
CA LEU A 34 -1.84 1.25 21.60
C LEU A 34 -2.57 1.00 22.91
N THR A 35 -3.89 0.84 22.85
CA THR A 35 -4.76 0.64 24.03
C THR A 35 -4.82 -0.81 24.50
N SER A 36 -4.48 -1.77 23.64
CA SER A 36 -4.33 -3.17 24.00
C SER A 36 -3.25 -3.83 23.15
N LEU A 37 -2.49 -4.77 23.74
CA LEU A 37 -1.43 -5.49 23.08
C LEU A 37 -1.66 -7.00 23.24
N GLU A 38 -1.86 -7.71 22.14
CA GLU A 38 -1.97 -9.18 22.11
C GLU A 38 -0.61 -9.86 22.00
N GLY A 39 0.43 -9.11 21.70
CA GLY A 39 1.81 -9.58 21.58
C GLY A 39 2.79 -8.42 21.58
N MET A 40 4.03 -8.68 21.97
CA MET A 40 5.06 -7.65 22.09
C MET A 40 5.82 -7.45 20.77
N PHE A 41 6.29 -8.53 20.18
CA PHE A 41 6.95 -8.54 18.89
C PHE A 41 6.92 -9.93 18.27
N SER A 42 7.23 -10.02 16.99
CA SER A 42 7.47 -11.28 16.30
C SER A 42 8.79 -11.20 15.52
N TYR A 43 9.45 -12.32 15.42
CA TYR A 43 10.63 -12.52 14.58
C TYR A 43 10.30 -13.55 13.50
N ALA A 44 10.74 -13.30 12.28
CA ALA A 44 10.66 -14.25 11.19
C ALA A 44 11.90 -14.12 10.31
N ALA A 45 12.52 -15.25 9.99
CA ALA A 45 13.59 -15.33 9.02
C ALA A 45 13.60 -16.71 8.37
N GLY A 46 14.13 -16.80 7.15
CA GLY A 46 14.40 -18.07 6.47
C GLY A 46 15.67 -18.75 6.99
N ALA A 47 15.88 -19.98 6.54
CA ALA A 47 17.17 -20.66 6.69
C ALA A 47 18.29 -19.89 5.97
N LEU A 48 19.54 -20.18 6.32
CA LEU A 48 20.68 -19.66 5.58
C LEU A 48 20.69 -20.16 4.12
N ALA A 49 21.48 -19.52 3.27
CA ALA A 49 21.52 -19.85 1.84
C ALA A 49 21.92 -21.31 1.56
N ASP A 50 22.64 -21.96 2.47
CA ASP A 50 23.00 -23.36 2.43
C ASP A 50 21.93 -24.31 3.02
N GLY A 51 20.78 -23.76 3.44
CA GLY A 51 19.69 -24.50 4.07
C GLY A 51 19.92 -24.82 5.56
N SER A 52 21.01 -24.40 6.16
CA SER A 52 21.27 -24.60 7.58
C SER A 52 20.45 -23.68 8.45
N GLY A 53 20.16 -24.14 9.68
CA GLY A 53 19.55 -23.32 10.71
C GLY A 53 20.56 -22.46 11.47
N TYR A 54 20.07 -21.49 12.23
CA TYR A 54 20.88 -20.67 13.11
C TYR A 54 20.14 -20.40 14.43
N THR A 55 20.88 -20.01 15.45
CA THR A 55 20.33 -19.63 16.74
C THR A 55 20.48 -18.14 16.95
N ILE A 56 19.43 -17.49 17.44
CA ILE A 56 19.48 -16.11 17.87
C ILE A 56 19.26 -16.02 19.37
N TRP A 57 19.88 -15.04 19.98
CA TRP A 57 19.62 -14.66 21.37
C TRP A 57 18.96 -13.30 21.39
N ILE A 58 17.90 -13.17 22.16
CA ILE A 58 17.12 -11.95 22.33
C ILE A 58 17.06 -11.68 23.82
N ASP A 59 17.37 -10.44 24.22
CA ASP A 59 17.36 -10.01 25.59
C ASP A 59 16.76 -8.60 25.70
N GLU A 60 16.31 -8.22 26.88
CA GLU A 60 15.78 -6.91 27.23
C GLU A 60 14.69 -6.36 26.27
N VAL A 61 13.76 -7.20 25.83
CA VAL A 61 12.62 -6.75 25.02
C VAL A 61 11.66 -5.95 25.88
N LYS A 62 11.54 -4.64 25.61
CA LYS A 62 10.73 -3.73 26.41
C LYS A 62 10.20 -2.56 25.59
N PHE A 63 9.14 -1.94 26.08
CA PHE A 63 8.73 -0.62 25.62
C PHE A 63 9.48 0.45 26.40
N GLU A 64 10.13 1.37 25.70
CA GLU A 64 10.81 2.52 26.29
C GLU A 64 10.14 3.82 25.85
N LYS A 65 9.91 4.74 26.77
CA LYS A 65 9.57 6.11 26.44
C LYS A 65 10.86 6.88 26.17
N LEU A 66 11.21 7.08 24.92
CA LEU A 66 12.47 7.68 24.49
C LEU A 66 12.50 9.22 24.55
N GLY A 67 11.51 9.84 25.21
CA GLY A 67 11.40 11.29 25.20
C GLY A 67 10.92 11.84 23.86
N THR A 68 11.41 13.01 23.46
CA THR A 68 11.03 13.63 22.19
C THR A 68 11.84 13.00 21.06
N LEU A 69 11.17 12.34 20.12
CA LEU A 69 11.78 11.99 18.85
C LEU A 69 11.98 13.28 18.06
N ALA A 70 13.23 13.55 17.66
CA ALA A 70 13.55 14.76 16.93
C ALA A 70 13.29 14.59 15.43
N HIS A 71 12.95 15.69 14.77
CA HIS A 71 12.83 15.77 13.30
C HIS A 71 11.87 14.76 12.68
N GLN A 72 10.74 14.50 13.32
CA GLN A 72 9.69 13.67 12.75
C GLN A 72 9.20 14.28 11.42
N LYS A 73 9.20 13.48 10.37
CA LYS A 73 8.77 13.89 9.03
C LYS A 73 7.96 12.79 8.38
N LEU A 74 6.80 13.15 7.85
CA LEU A 74 6.01 12.26 6.99
C LEU A 74 6.37 12.50 5.51
N THR A 75 6.34 11.42 4.73
CA THR A 75 6.51 11.45 3.28
C THR A 75 5.57 10.43 2.65
N ILE A 76 4.99 10.75 1.48
CA ILE A 76 4.28 9.78 0.65
C ILE A 76 5.32 9.13 -0.25
N SER A 77 5.61 7.85 -0.03
CA SER A 77 6.70 7.15 -0.73
C SER A 77 6.38 6.83 -2.19
N ASN A 78 5.11 6.68 -2.52
CA ASN A 78 4.66 6.30 -3.86
C ASN A 78 3.98 7.42 -4.65
N ILE A 79 4.17 8.69 -4.25
CA ILE A 79 3.52 9.83 -4.92
C ILE A 79 3.87 9.94 -6.41
N ALA A 80 5.06 9.52 -6.80
CA ALA A 80 5.48 9.54 -8.20
C ALA A 80 4.71 8.55 -9.10
N SER A 81 4.07 7.54 -8.51
CA SER A 81 3.22 6.58 -9.22
C SER A 81 1.75 6.99 -9.28
N TRP A 82 1.39 8.13 -8.68
CA TRP A 82 0.03 8.64 -8.73
C TRP A 82 -0.27 9.25 -10.10
N PRO A 83 -1.51 9.10 -10.60
CA PRO A 83 -1.85 9.69 -11.88
C PRO A 83 -1.70 11.21 -11.84
N ALA A 84 -0.95 11.73 -12.80
CA ALA A 84 -0.82 13.15 -13.06
C ALA A 84 -1.15 13.37 -14.55
N GLY A 85 -2.43 13.31 -14.88
CA GLY A 85 -2.92 13.51 -16.23
C GLY A 85 -3.92 12.47 -16.70
N THR A 86 -3.48 11.36 -17.30
CA THR A 86 -4.39 10.32 -17.82
C THR A 86 -4.62 9.21 -16.80
N GLY A 87 -5.87 8.87 -16.57
CA GLY A 87 -6.29 7.79 -15.68
C GLY A 87 -7.72 7.36 -15.96
N PHE A 88 -8.21 6.41 -15.18
CA PHE A 88 -9.56 5.87 -15.32
C PHE A 88 -10.40 6.29 -14.13
N ILE A 89 -11.63 6.71 -14.36
CA ILE A 89 -12.61 6.84 -13.28
C ILE A 89 -12.83 5.46 -12.66
N GLY A 90 -12.77 5.38 -11.32
CA GLY A 90 -12.77 4.12 -10.56
C GLY A 90 -11.38 3.49 -10.35
N GLN A 91 -10.33 4.00 -10.99
CA GLN A 91 -8.97 3.57 -10.68
C GLN A 91 -8.62 3.89 -9.23
N SER A 92 -8.03 2.90 -8.54
CA SER A 92 -7.64 3.05 -7.14
C SER A 92 -6.17 2.73 -6.93
N PHE A 93 -5.57 3.39 -5.96
CA PHE A 93 -4.20 3.15 -5.50
C PHE A 93 -4.12 3.45 -4.01
N LYS A 94 -3.14 2.86 -3.35
CA LYS A 94 -2.92 3.09 -1.91
C LYS A 94 -1.97 4.27 -1.71
N CYS A 95 -2.32 5.18 -0.80
CA CYS A 95 -1.42 6.22 -0.31
C CYS A 95 -0.46 5.57 0.70
N GLU A 96 0.80 5.41 0.32
CA GLU A 96 1.84 4.82 1.16
C GLU A 96 2.61 5.91 1.89
N VAL A 97 2.44 5.97 3.21
CA VAL A 97 3.07 6.99 4.06
C VAL A 97 4.22 6.36 4.83
N VAL A 98 5.34 7.04 4.83
CA VAL A 98 6.51 6.70 5.65
C VAL A 98 6.83 7.84 6.60
N GLU A 99 7.26 7.48 7.80
CA GLU A 99 7.76 8.41 8.81
C GLU A 99 9.27 8.25 8.92
N THR A 100 9.98 9.36 8.96
CA THR A 100 11.40 9.40 9.30
C THR A 100 11.56 10.12 10.62
N VAL A 101 12.30 9.51 11.55
CA VAL A 101 12.59 10.05 12.89
C VAL A 101 14.09 9.98 13.17
N ASN A 102 14.58 10.93 13.94
CA ASN A 102 15.92 10.86 14.51
C ASN A 102 15.84 10.22 15.89
N LEU A 103 16.49 9.08 16.07
CA LEU A 103 16.53 8.36 17.34
C LEU A 103 17.57 9.00 18.30
N PRO A 104 17.47 8.72 19.61
CA PRO A 104 18.42 9.24 20.61
C PRO A 104 19.89 8.88 20.36
N ASN A 105 20.15 7.84 19.59
CA ASN A 105 21.50 7.46 19.16
C ASN A 105 22.02 8.25 17.94
N GLY A 106 21.26 9.26 17.47
CA GLY A 106 21.59 10.08 16.32
C GLY A 106 21.33 9.45 14.95
N ILE A 107 20.78 8.24 14.90
CA ILE A 107 20.47 7.53 13.66
C ILE A 107 19.07 7.92 13.16
N ASN A 108 18.97 8.29 11.89
CA ASN A 108 17.68 8.46 11.23
C ASN A 108 17.10 7.09 10.89
N THR A 109 15.87 6.86 11.29
CA THR A 109 15.14 5.63 11.01
C THR A 109 13.86 5.97 10.25
N THR A 110 13.62 5.23 9.17
CA THR A 110 12.40 5.37 8.37
C THR A 110 11.56 4.11 8.51
N LEU A 111 10.27 4.29 8.74
CA LEU A 111 9.31 3.19 8.83
C LEU A 111 8.05 3.50 8.03
N ALA A 112 7.45 2.47 7.46
CA ALA A 112 6.13 2.59 6.85
C ALA A 112 5.08 2.73 7.95
N VAL A 113 4.22 3.75 7.84
CA VAL A 113 3.17 4.02 8.81
C VAL A 113 1.91 3.25 8.41
N PRO A 114 1.44 2.29 9.23
CA PRO A 114 0.17 1.62 8.99
C PRO A 114 -0.99 2.61 8.91
N SER A 115 -1.94 2.37 8.00
CA SER A 115 -3.09 3.26 7.81
C SER A 115 -3.91 3.49 9.08
N ALA A 116 -3.89 2.53 10.02
CA ALA A 116 -4.60 2.64 11.29
C ALA A 116 -4.09 3.78 12.19
N TYR A 117 -2.86 4.26 11.98
CA TYR A 117 -2.32 5.43 12.68
C TYR A 117 -2.69 6.75 12.01
N LEU A 118 -3.23 6.70 10.78
CA LEU A 118 -3.39 7.87 9.93
C LEU A 118 -4.86 8.24 9.75
N THR A 119 -5.11 9.53 9.67
CA THR A 119 -6.37 10.06 9.15
C THR A 119 -6.14 10.64 7.79
N TYR A 120 -7.07 10.36 6.87
CA TYR A 120 -6.96 10.78 5.47
C TYR A 120 -8.07 11.74 5.09
N THR A 121 -7.75 12.74 4.27
CA THR A 121 -8.74 13.67 3.70
C THR A 121 -8.43 13.95 2.24
N SER A 122 -9.48 14.23 1.47
CA SER A 122 -9.38 14.76 0.12
C SER A 122 -9.91 16.18 0.09
N SER A 123 -9.27 17.07 -0.66
CA SER A 123 -9.72 18.43 -0.85
C SER A 123 -10.95 18.54 -1.77
N ASP A 124 -11.16 17.53 -2.64
CA ASP A 124 -12.33 17.46 -3.54
C ASP A 124 -12.73 15.99 -3.78
N ASN A 125 -13.82 15.59 -3.14
CA ASN A 125 -14.36 14.24 -3.27
C ASN A 125 -15.07 13.99 -4.62
N ASN A 126 -15.30 15.00 -5.44
CA ASN A 126 -15.81 14.81 -6.80
C ASN A 126 -14.69 14.44 -7.78
N VAL A 127 -13.43 14.70 -7.41
CA VAL A 127 -12.25 14.34 -8.20
C VAL A 127 -11.64 13.05 -7.69
N ALA A 128 -11.39 12.95 -6.39
CA ALA A 128 -10.83 11.74 -5.77
C ALA A 128 -11.34 11.59 -4.34
N THR A 129 -11.68 10.39 -3.94
CA THR A 129 -11.98 10.03 -2.56
C THR A 129 -10.83 9.28 -1.93
N VAL A 130 -10.74 9.28 -0.61
CA VAL A 130 -9.80 8.45 0.14
C VAL A 130 -10.52 7.82 1.34
N ASN A 131 -10.30 6.54 1.58
CA ASN A 131 -10.89 5.83 2.71
C ASN A 131 -9.89 5.69 3.89
N SER A 132 -10.36 5.17 5.02
CA SER A 132 -9.55 4.97 6.23
C SER A 132 -8.36 4.00 6.06
N ALA A 133 -8.38 3.14 5.04
CA ALA A 133 -7.26 2.28 4.69
C ALA A 133 -6.21 3.01 3.82
N GLY A 134 -6.42 4.30 3.49
CA GLY A 134 -5.55 5.08 2.63
C GLY A 134 -5.69 4.74 1.14
N VAL A 135 -6.79 4.09 0.75
CA VAL A 135 -7.07 3.81 -0.67
C VAL A 135 -7.73 5.03 -1.28
N VAL A 136 -7.05 5.61 -2.25
CA VAL A 136 -7.51 6.74 -3.07
C VAL A 136 -8.19 6.19 -4.31
N THR A 137 -9.38 6.70 -4.62
CA THR A 137 -10.15 6.32 -5.81
C THR A 137 -10.48 7.55 -6.63
N LEU A 138 -10.19 7.51 -7.93
CA LEU A 138 -10.51 8.56 -8.88
C LEU A 138 -12.01 8.56 -9.19
N ILE A 139 -12.68 9.69 -9.01
CA ILE A 139 -14.13 9.84 -9.20
C ILE A 139 -14.44 10.69 -10.43
N GLY A 140 -13.65 11.73 -10.69
CA GLY A 140 -13.90 12.67 -11.78
C GLY A 140 -12.65 13.41 -12.24
N LYS A 141 -12.83 14.21 -13.30
CA LYS A 141 -11.78 15.10 -13.81
C LYS A 141 -11.53 16.26 -12.85
N GLY A 142 -10.28 16.66 -12.75
CA GLY A 142 -9.85 17.78 -11.93
C GLY A 142 -8.57 17.48 -11.17
N SER A 143 -8.32 18.24 -10.12
CA SER A 143 -7.21 18.05 -9.19
C SER A 143 -7.73 18.00 -7.76
N ALA A 144 -7.25 17.04 -7.00
CA ALA A 144 -7.53 16.93 -5.56
C ALA A 144 -6.22 16.71 -4.79
N THR A 145 -6.14 17.32 -3.61
CA THR A 145 -5.04 17.09 -2.68
C THR A 145 -5.47 16.04 -1.67
N ILE A 146 -4.71 14.96 -1.60
CA ILE A 146 -4.87 13.92 -0.58
C ILE A 146 -3.91 14.22 0.57
N THR A 147 -4.45 14.37 1.77
CA THR A 147 -3.67 14.63 2.99
C THR A 147 -3.77 13.45 3.94
N ALA A 148 -2.63 13.03 4.46
CA ALA A 148 -2.53 12.06 5.55
C ALA A 148 -1.98 12.75 6.79
N LYS A 149 -2.58 12.49 7.96
CA LYS A 149 -2.15 13.05 9.26
C LYS A 149 -1.83 11.94 10.25
N LEU A 150 -0.75 12.16 11.00
CA LEU A 150 -0.34 11.40 12.18
C LEU A 150 -0.24 12.39 13.36
N GLY A 151 -1.25 12.44 14.21
CA GLY A 151 -1.35 13.50 15.19
C GLY A 151 -1.31 14.90 14.54
N GLU A 152 -0.34 15.72 14.94
CA GLU A 152 -0.14 17.07 14.38
C GLU A 152 0.67 17.08 13.08
N LEU A 153 1.36 15.99 12.76
CA LEU A 153 2.13 15.87 11.52
C LEU A 153 1.21 15.62 10.33
N SER A 154 1.53 16.22 9.21
CA SER A 154 0.77 16.00 7.97
C SER A 154 1.67 15.94 6.76
N VAL A 155 1.22 15.19 5.75
CA VAL A 155 1.81 15.15 4.42
C VAL A 155 0.70 15.15 3.38
N SER A 156 0.93 15.82 2.26
CA SER A 156 -0.05 15.91 1.18
C SER A 156 0.55 15.52 -0.15
N GLY A 157 -0.28 14.92 -1.00
CA GLY A 157 0.01 14.61 -2.39
C GLY A 157 -1.13 15.06 -3.29
N MET A 158 -0.82 15.50 -4.51
CA MET A 158 -1.80 15.94 -5.47
C MET A 158 -2.09 14.85 -6.50
N VAL A 159 -3.37 14.60 -6.71
CA VAL A 159 -3.89 13.75 -7.78
C VAL A 159 -4.50 14.65 -8.83
N THR A 160 -4.16 14.45 -10.09
CA THR A 160 -4.73 15.21 -11.21
C THR A 160 -5.21 14.25 -12.28
N LEU A 161 -6.46 14.38 -12.69
CA LEU A 161 -7.08 13.64 -13.77
C LEU A 161 -7.60 14.60 -14.83
N THR A 162 -6.82 14.83 -15.89
CA THR A 162 -7.19 15.70 -17.01
C THR A 162 -7.94 14.95 -18.09
N ASN A 163 -7.51 13.72 -18.38
CA ASN A 163 -8.07 12.85 -19.40
C ASN A 163 -8.60 11.57 -18.75
N ALA A 164 -9.92 11.54 -18.46
CA ALA A 164 -10.55 10.30 -18.05
C ALA A 164 -10.87 9.47 -19.29
N VAL A 165 -10.44 8.22 -19.30
CA VAL A 165 -10.91 7.26 -20.32
C VAL A 165 -12.35 6.91 -19.97
N PRO A 166 -13.32 7.16 -20.87
CA PRO A 166 -14.70 6.78 -20.62
C PRO A 166 -14.83 5.26 -20.56
N MET A 167 -15.82 4.78 -19.81
CA MET A 167 -16.17 3.36 -19.89
C MET A 167 -16.58 3.01 -21.34
N ALA A 168 -16.18 1.82 -21.79
CA ALA A 168 -16.68 1.29 -23.03
C ALA A 168 -18.21 1.18 -22.97
N PRO A 169 -18.93 1.52 -24.05
CA PRO A 169 -20.38 1.35 -24.08
C PRO A 169 -20.73 -0.13 -23.91
N THR A 170 -21.84 -0.42 -23.24
CA THR A 170 -22.36 -1.78 -23.14
C THR A 170 -22.65 -2.30 -24.56
N PRO A 171 -22.13 -3.50 -24.92
CA PRO A 171 -22.43 -4.09 -26.22
C PRO A 171 -23.93 -4.33 -26.38
N VAL A 172 -24.42 -4.07 -27.58
CA VAL A 172 -25.88 -4.19 -27.92
C VAL A 172 -26.17 -5.34 -28.89
N VAL A 173 -25.16 -6.07 -29.32
CA VAL A 173 -25.35 -7.23 -30.20
C VAL A 173 -26.07 -8.35 -29.44
N PRO A 174 -27.12 -8.99 -29.97
CA PRO A 174 -27.78 -10.13 -29.34
C PRO A 174 -26.80 -11.24 -28.98
N ALA A 175 -26.94 -11.86 -27.82
CA ALA A 175 -25.99 -12.82 -27.24
C ALA A 175 -25.82 -14.07 -28.19
N GLU A 176 -26.85 -14.46 -28.91
CA GLU A 176 -26.83 -15.56 -29.88
C GLU A 176 -25.91 -15.28 -31.08
N ASN A 177 -25.57 -14.03 -31.31
CA ASN A 177 -24.69 -13.63 -32.43
C ASN A 177 -23.25 -13.31 -31.95
N VAL A 178 -22.92 -13.64 -30.69
CA VAL A 178 -21.62 -13.30 -30.06
C VAL A 178 -20.93 -14.56 -29.54
N ILE A 179 -19.70 -14.77 -29.96
CA ILE A 179 -18.77 -15.67 -29.28
C ILE A 179 -17.88 -14.80 -28.41
N SER A 180 -18.12 -14.82 -27.10
CA SER A 180 -17.34 -14.01 -26.16
C SER A 180 -16.16 -14.83 -25.63
N LEU A 181 -14.97 -14.27 -25.73
CA LEU A 181 -13.78 -14.79 -25.07
C LEU A 181 -13.61 -14.17 -23.70
N TYR A 182 -14.03 -12.91 -23.57
CA TYR A 182 -14.05 -12.16 -22.30
C TYR A 182 -15.07 -11.01 -22.39
N SER A 183 -16.01 -10.96 -21.49
CA SER A 183 -17.00 -9.89 -21.40
C SER A 183 -17.76 -9.95 -20.07
N ASP A 184 -18.17 -8.78 -19.56
CA ASP A 184 -19.16 -8.69 -18.47
C ASP A 184 -20.60 -8.76 -18.99
N ALA A 185 -20.80 -8.47 -20.28
CA ALA A 185 -22.12 -8.40 -20.89
C ALA A 185 -22.56 -9.75 -21.53
N TYR A 186 -21.62 -10.65 -21.84
CA TYR A 186 -21.89 -11.92 -22.48
C TYR A 186 -21.23 -13.07 -21.72
N LEU A 187 -21.81 -14.24 -21.81
CA LEU A 187 -21.18 -15.45 -21.28
C LEU A 187 -19.93 -15.77 -22.09
N SER A 188 -18.78 -15.73 -21.42
CA SER A 188 -17.49 -16.04 -22.04
C SER A 188 -17.28 -17.54 -22.15
N ILE A 189 -16.74 -18.01 -23.27
CA ILE A 189 -16.30 -19.39 -23.43
C ILE A 189 -14.96 -19.61 -22.71
N PRO A 190 -14.69 -20.81 -22.15
CA PRO A 190 -13.40 -21.11 -21.56
C PRO A 190 -12.25 -20.96 -22.57
N ILE A 191 -11.15 -20.39 -22.14
CA ILE A 191 -9.90 -20.27 -22.91
C ILE A 191 -8.85 -21.13 -22.22
N ASP A 192 -8.35 -22.16 -22.91
CA ASP A 192 -7.38 -23.10 -22.35
C ASP A 192 -6.01 -22.48 -22.07
N ASN A 193 -5.63 -21.46 -22.83
CA ASN A 193 -4.37 -20.75 -22.64
C ASN A 193 -4.53 -19.25 -22.90
N PRO A 194 -4.86 -18.45 -21.88
CA PRO A 194 -5.04 -17.01 -22.03
C PRO A 194 -3.71 -16.23 -22.16
N LYS A 195 -2.62 -16.90 -22.50
CA LYS A 195 -1.31 -16.26 -22.70
C LYS A 195 -1.21 -15.74 -24.14
N TRP A 196 -0.86 -14.50 -24.28
CA TRP A 196 -0.44 -13.92 -25.53
C TRP A 196 1.03 -14.30 -25.76
N ASP A 197 1.26 -15.09 -26.76
CA ASP A 197 2.50 -15.63 -27.33
C ASP A 197 3.84 -15.29 -26.60
N TYR A 198 4.68 -16.30 -26.36
CA TYR A 198 6.09 -16.28 -25.90
C TYR A 198 6.45 -15.47 -24.67
N VAL A 199 5.50 -14.79 -24.04
CA VAL A 199 5.80 -13.86 -22.96
C VAL A 199 5.15 -14.32 -21.67
N THR A 200 5.91 -14.28 -20.58
CA THR A 200 5.45 -14.52 -19.20
C THR A 200 4.50 -13.41 -18.71
N ASN A 201 3.69 -12.84 -19.59
CA ASN A 201 2.72 -11.83 -19.26
C ASN A 201 1.61 -12.42 -18.43
N THR A 202 1.44 -11.89 -17.26
CA THR A 202 0.30 -12.25 -16.42
C THR A 202 -0.92 -11.48 -16.88
N LEU A 203 -1.83 -12.17 -17.53
CA LEU A 203 -3.19 -11.71 -17.68
C LEU A 203 -3.81 -11.53 -16.28
N LYS A 204 -4.31 -10.35 -15.99
CA LYS A 204 -5.10 -10.09 -14.79
C LYS A 204 -6.45 -9.50 -15.18
N ILE A 205 -7.50 -9.99 -14.55
CA ILE A 205 -8.79 -9.33 -14.58
C ILE A 205 -8.78 -8.33 -13.42
N ILE A 206 -9.01 -7.07 -13.73
CA ILE A 206 -9.14 -5.99 -12.76
C ILE A 206 -10.51 -5.33 -12.92
N THR A 207 -11.08 -4.90 -11.82
CA THR A 207 -12.38 -4.20 -11.85
C THR A 207 -12.14 -2.70 -11.80
N ILE A 208 -12.68 -1.97 -12.77
CA ILE A 208 -12.67 -0.51 -12.82
C ILE A 208 -14.11 -0.03 -12.92
N ASN A 209 -14.55 0.72 -11.90
CA ASN A 209 -15.90 1.26 -11.81
C ASN A 209 -17.02 0.21 -12.02
N GLY A 210 -16.84 -0.95 -11.38
CA GLY A 210 -17.78 -2.06 -11.48
C GLY A 210 -17.70 -2.87 -12.79
N ASN A 211 -16.82 -2.49 -13.71
CA ASN A 211 -16.59 -3.18 -14.97
C ASN A 211 -15.29 -3.99 -14.89
N ASN A 212 -15.35 -5.28 -15.17
CA ASN A 212 -14.17 -6.13 -15.24
C ASN A 212 -13.47 -5.91 -16.57
N ILE A 213 -12.17 -5.69 -16.52
CA ILE A 213 -11.35 -5.53 -17.71
C ILE A 213 -10.17 -6.49 -17.69
N MET A 214 -9.79 -6.94 -18.87
CA MET A 214 -8.61 -7.78 -19.07
C MET A 214 -7.38 -6.87 -19.18
N ARG A 215 -6.44 -7.02 -18.25
CA ARG A 215 -5.19 -6.27 -18.22
C ARG A 215 -4.03 -7.16 -18.63
N PHE A 216 -3.31 -6.75 -19.65
CA PHE A 216 -1.99 -7.29 -19.99
C PHE A 216 -0.92 -6.34 -19.49
N SER A 217 0.08 -6.87 -18.78
CA SER A 217 1.27 -6.10 -18.46
C SER A 217 2.30 -6.33 -19.56
N THR A 218 2.66 -5.28 -20.27
CA THR A 218 3.80 -5.29 -21.20
C THR A 218 5.09 -5.11 -20.42
N PHE A 219 6.20 -5.63 -20.93
CA PHE A 219 7.51 -5.45 -20.30
C PHE A 219 7.89 -3.97 -20.24
N SER A 220 8.46 -3.60 -19.14
CA SER A 220 9.33 -2.42 -18.99
C SER A 220 10.75 -2.91 -18.73
#